data_26b753d0e218f732ac390be9308776bf
#
_entry.id   26b753d0e218f732ac390be9308776bf
#
_cell.length_a   1.000
_cell.length_b   1.000
_cell.length_c   1.000
_cell.angle_alpha   90.00
_cell.angle_beta   90.00
_cell.angle_gamma   90.00
#
_symmetry.space_group_name_H-M   'P 1'
#
loop_
_entity.id
_entity.type
_entity.pdbx_description
1 polymer ?
#
loop_
_entity_poly.entity_id
_entity_poly.type
_entity_poly.pdbx_seq_one_letter_code
_entity_poly.pdbx_strand_id
1 'polypeptide(L)'
;EPVIKKTDTLKDTMPSCINFNKKQSIIAGDAAANQFRSDRLRALKTMKSDANTFIEFKRTMGTDKTYSSSNMNTDYTSEELSSEVLKKLKSFITDEEIKSIVITVPAKFTINQKDATSRAAKLAGFEHCELLQEPIAASMAYGLDSTNKDGLWLVFDFGGGTFDAALLKVEDGIMKVIDTEGDNYLGGKNIDYAIVDEILIPDLKSKFKIDSFLSGSKLEYFRNALKDFAEDAKIALSFASSTDVLSQLNDFPEDDEGTEIELD
;
A
#
# COMPACT_ATOMS: atom_id res chain seq x y z
N GLU A 1 -15.38 24.56 -0.81
CA GLU A 1 -13.95 24.20 -0.89
C GLU A 1 -13.78 22.73 -0.45
N PRO A 2 -12.99 21.89 -1.20
CA PRO A 2 -12.78 20.50 -0.82
C PRO A 2 -12.11 20.40 0.56
N VAL A 3 -12.57 19.46 1.38
CA VAL A 3 -12.02 19.21 2.72
C VAL A 3 -11.50 17.78 2.81
N ILE A 4 -10.26 17.61 3.27
CA ILE A 4 -9.70 16.28 3.55
C ILE A 4 -10.29 15.77 4.87
N LYS A 5 -11.04 14.68 4.81
CA LYS A 5 -11.49 13.96 6.00
C LYS A 5 -10.34 13.13 6.56
N LYS A 6 -10.12 13.21 7.85
CA LYS A 6 -9.06 12.47 8.54
C LYS A 6 -9.50 11.05 8.86
N THR A 7 -8.54 10.14 8.89
CA THR A 7 -8.74 8.78 9.39
C THR A 7 -8.94 8.76 10.91
N ASP A 8 -9.28 7.61 11.48
CA ASP A 8 -9.37 7.42 12.93
C ASP A 8 -8.03 7.73 13.65
N THR A 9 -6.91 7.69 12.92
CA THR A 9 -5.56 8.03 13.41
C THR A 9 -5.12 9.44 13.04
N LEU A 10 -6.06 10.31 12.62
CA LEU A 10 -5.86 11.71 12.22
C LEU A 10 -4.93 11.90 11.00
N LYS A 11 -4.76 10.87 10.17
CA LYS A 11 -3.97 10.93 8.94
C LYS A 11 -4.82 11.37 7.74
N ASP A 12 -4.17 11.90 6.72
CA ASP A 12 -4.77 12.26 5.42
C ASP A 12 -4.89 11.06 4.47
N THR A 13 -4.22 9.96 4.79
CA THR A 13 -4.17 8.75 3.99
C THR A 13 -4.51 7.53 4.83
N MET A 14 -5.08 6.50 4.20
CA MET A 14 -5.38 5.21 4.81
C MET A 14 -4.72 4.10 4.00
N PRO A 15 -3.99 3.17 4.63
CA PRO A 15 -3.45 2.00 3.93
C PRO A 15 -4.56 1.14 3.30
N SER A 16 -4.38 0.72 2.05
CA SER A 16 -5.24 -0.29 1.42
C SER A 16 -4.88 -1.68 1.94
N CYS A 17 -5.24 -1.94 3.18
CA CYS A 17 -4.97 -3.17 3.92
C CYS A 17 -6.25 -3.69 4.55
N ILE A 18 -6.52 -4.99 4.39
CA ILE A 18 -7.69 -5.68 4.94
C ILE A 18 -7.22 -6.87 5.76
N ASN A 19 -7.70 -6.99 6.99
CA ASN A 19 -7.48 -8.15 7.85
C ASN A 19 -8.82 -8.79 8.23
N PHE A 20 -8.90 -10.10 8.11
CA PHE A 20 -9.99 -10.91 8.62
C PHE A 20 -9.56 -11.57 9.92
N ASN A 21 -10.08 -11.10 11.04
CA ASN A 21 -9.66 -11.60 12.34
C ASN A 21 -10.35 -12.93 12.73
N LYS A 22 -9.87 -13.57 13.79
CA LYS A 22 -10.43 -14.83 14.31
C LYS A 22 -11.87 -14.72 14.81
N LYS A 23 -12.37 -13.52 15.06
CA LYS A 23 -13.78 -13.27 15.42
C LYS A 23 -14.67 -13.06 14.18
N GLN A 24 -14.14 -13.35 13.00
CA GLN A 24 -14.82 -13.17 11.71
C GLN A 24 -15.24 -11.71 11.45
N SER A 25 -14.49 -10.76 12.00
CA SER A 25 -14.69 -9.34 11.73
C SER A 25 -13.67 -8.84 10.69
N ILE A 26 -14.08 -7.89 9.88
CA ILE A 26 -13.26 -7.23 8.88
C ILE A 26 -12.65 -5.98 9.51
N ILE A 27 -11.34 -5.86 9.40
CA ILE A 27 -10.57 -4.70 9.83
C ILE A 27 -9.91 -4.10 8.60
N ALA A 28 -9.99 -2.79 8.43
CA ALA A 28 -9.42 -2.09 7.29
C ALA A 28 -8.54 -0.91 7.73
N GLY A 29 -7.60 -0.52 6.87
CA GLY A 29 -6.75 0.66 7.08
C GLY A 29 -5.64 0.44 8.10
N ASP A 30 -5.34 1.46 8.92
CA ASP A 30 -4.21 1.47 9.84
C ASP A 30 -4.22 0.29 10.82
N ALA A 31 -5.38 -0.09 11.36
CA ALA A 31 -5.48 -1.22 12.29
C ALA A 31 -5.13 -2.56 11.60
N ALA A 32 -5.52 -2.73 10.33
CA ALA A 32 -5.14 -3.91 9.54
C ALA A 32 -3.64 -3.90 9.20
N ALA A 33 -3.06 -2.74 8.90
CA ALA A 33 -1.63 -2.59 8.64
C ALA A 33 -0.78 -2.91 9.88
N ASN A 34 -1.20 -2.43 11.06
CA ASN A 34 -0.54 -2.77 12.32
C ASN A 34 -0.61 -4.27 12.63
N GLN A 35 -1.75 -4.90 12.36
CA GLN A 35 -1.90 -6.35 12.49
C GLN A 35 -0.96 -7.09 11.52
N PHE A 36 -0.84 -6.61 10.29
CA PHE A 36 0.05 -7.20 9.29
C PHE A 36 1.51 -7.16 9.72
N ARG A 37 1.98 -6.03 10.27
CA ARG A 37 3.32 -5.90 10.87
C ARG A 37 3.55 -6.93 11.97
N SER A 38 2.62 -7.05 12.90
CA SER A 38 2.68 -8.05 13.98
C SER A 38 2.68 -9.49 13.46
N ASP A 39 1.90 -9.77 12.41
CA ASP A 39 1.84 -11.09 11.79
C ASP A 39 3.14 -11.47 11.09
N ARG A 40 3.86 -10.51 10.49
CA ARG A 40 5.19 -10.73 9.89
C ARG A 40 6.24 -11.11 10.94
N LEU A 41 6.29 -10.37 12.06
CA LEU A 41 7.19 -10.69 13.18
C LEU A 41 6.87 -12.06 13.78
N ARG A 42 5.59 -12.38 13.95
CA ARG A 42 5.15 -13.70 14.42
C ARG A 42 5.50 -14.81 13.41
N ALA A 43 5.31 -14.56 12.11
CA ALA A 43 5.63 -15.52 11.06
C ALA A 43 7.13 -15.86 11.04
N LEU A 44 8.00 -14.89 11.25
CA LEU A 44 9.43 -15.11 11.39
C LEU A 44 9.76 -16.05 12.56
N LYS A 45 9.13 -15.86 13.74
CA LYS A 45 9.36 -16.68 14.93
C LYS A 45 8.81 -18.10 14.81
N THR A 46 7.63 -18.23 14.21
CA THR A 46 6.91 -19.50 14.12
C THR A 46 7.15 -20.28 12.85
N MET A 47 7.80 -19.65 11.87
CA MET A 47 7.98 -20.14 10.50
C MET A 47 6.63 -20.56 9.84
N LYS A 48 5.55 -19.84 10.22
CA LYS A 48 4.20 -20.05 9.69
C LYS A 48 3.58 -18.72 9.30
N SER A 49 3.14 -18.62 8.06
CA SER A 49 2.33 -17.49 7.60
C SER A 49 0.87 -17.75 7.90
N ASP A 50 0.20 -16.79 8.50
CA ASP A 50 -1.25 -16.80 8.69
C ASP A 50 -1.85 -15.80 7.69
N ALA A 51 -2.26 -16.32 6.54
CA ALA A 51 -2.70 -15.50 5.40
C ALA A 51 -4.13 -14.98 5.61
N ASN A 52 -4.32 -14.05 6.55
CA ASN A 52 -5.61 -13.39 6.78
C ASN A 52 -5.53 -11.87 6.65
N THR A 53 -4.36 -11.33 6.28
CA THR A 53 -4.16 -9.91 5.98
C THR A 53 -3.72 -9.75 4.54
N PHE A 54 -4.44 -8.91 3.80
CA PHE A 54 -4.28 -8.72 2.37
C PHE A 54 -3.94 -7.27 2.05
N ILE A 55 -2.93 -7.10 1.20
CA ILE A 55 -2.44 -5.83 0.67
C ILE A 55 -2.25 -5.95 -0.85
N GLU A 56 -2.02 -4.83 -1.52
CA GLU A 56 -1.66 -4.77 -2.95
C GLU A 56 -2.68 -5.41 -3.92
N PHE A 57 -3.89 -5.71 -3.48
CA PHE A 57 -4.92 -6.32 -4.32
C PHE A 57 -5.39 -5.40 -5.48
N LYS A 58 -5.06 -4.11 -5.45
CA LYS A 58 -5.23 -3.20 -6.60
C LYS A 58 -4.50 -3.73 -7.86
N ARG A 59 -3.35 -4.40 -7.69
CA ARG A 59 -2.55 -4.93 -8.80
C ARG A 59 -3.22 -6.08 -9.54
N THR A 60 -4.16 -6.75 -8.90
CA THR A 60 -4.89 -7.90 -9.47
C THR A 60 -6.35 -7.57 -9.77
N MET A 61 -6.69 -6.28 -9.78
CA MET A 61 -8.03 -5.81 -10.13
C MET A 61 -8.40 -6.27 -11.54
N GLY A 62 -9.61 -6.82 -11.71
CA GLY A 62 -10.10 -7.30 -13.00
C GLY A 62 -9.45 -8.60 -13.50
N THR A 63 -8.79 -9.36 -12.63
CA THR A 63 -8.25 -10.69 -12.91
C THR A 63 -8.98 -11.76 -12.08
N ASP A 64 -8.75 -13.05 -12.40
CA ASP A 64 -9.32 -14.18 -11.65
C ASP A 64 -8.57 -14.52 -10.35
N LYS A 65 -7.62 -13.66 -9.92
CA LYS A 65 -6.89 -13.85 -8.67
C LYS A 65 -7.83 -13.75 -7.48
N THR A 66 -7.77 -14.75 -6.60
CA THR A 66 -8.46 -14.76 -5.32
C THR A 66 -7.49 -14.75 -4.14
N TYR A 67 -8.01 -14.38 -2.98
CA TYR A 67 -7.33 -14.24 -1.72
C TYR A 67 -8.06 -15.05 -0.67
N SER A 68 -7.48 -16.19 -0.26
CA SER A 68 -8.11 -17.13 0.68
C SER A 68 -7.91 -16.68 2.13
N SER A 69 -8.98 -16.54 2.88
CA SER A 69 -8.95 -16.31 4.32
C SER A 69 -9.34 -17.56 5.08
N SER A 70 -8.43 -18.10 5.88
CA SER A 70 -8.70 -19.24 6.76
C SER A 70 -9.66 -18.87 7.89
N ASN A 71 -9.62 -17.64 8.38
CA ASN A 71 -10.52 -17.17 9.45
C ASN A 71 -11.97 -17.03 8.98
N MET A 72 -12.18 -16.68 7.70
CA MET A 72 -13.51 -16.52 7.10
C MET A 72 -13.96 -17.80 6.36
N ASN A 73 -13.04 -18.74 6.13
CA ASN A 73 -13.25 -19.90 5.28
C ASN A 73 -13.86 -19.54 3.90
N THR A 74 -13.32 -18.50 3.30
CA THR A 74 -13.85 -17.88 2.06
C THR A 74 -12.71 -17.29 1.25
N ASP A 75 -12.84 -17.34 -0.07
CA ASP A 75 -11.98 -16.66 -1.03
C ASP A 75 -12.60 -15.32 -1.42
N TYR A 76 -11.77 -14.30 -1.50
CA TYR A 76 -12.15 -12.94 -1.86
C TYR A 76 -11.50 -12.52 -3.17
N THR A 77 -12.23 -11.81 -4.00
CA THR A 77 -11.71 -11.14 -5.18
C THR A 77 -11.07 -9.80 -4.82
N SER A 78 -10.30 -9.25 -5.74
CA SER A 78 -9.73 -7.90 -5.58
C SER A 78 -10.81 -6.83 -5.43
N GLU A 79 -11.94 -6.99 -6.12
CA GLU A 79 -13.09 -6.08 -6.03
C GLU A 79 -13.73 -6.10 -4.63
N GLU A 80 -13.89 -7.29 -4.05
CA GLU A 80 -14.46 -7.44 -2.70
C GLU A 80 -13.54 -6.83 -1.65
N LEU A 81 -12.23 -7.09 -1.71
CA LEU A 81 -11.27 -6.46 -0.81
C LEU A 81 -11.24 -4.93 -0.98
N SER A 82 -11.27 -4.45 -2.21
CA SER A 82 -11.33 -3.00 -2.51
C SER A 82 -12.62 -2.37 -1.99
N SER A 83 -13.74 -3.10 -2.06
CA SER A 83 -15.01 -2.61 -1.52
C SER A 83 -14.96 -2.38 -0.02
N GLU A 84 -14.24 -3.22 0.73
CA GLU A 84 -14.07 -3.03 2.18
C GLU A 84 -13.21 -1.79 2.51
N VAL A 85 -12.18 -1.51 1.68
CA VAL A 85 -11.43 -0.24 1.79
C VAL A 85 -12.36 0.95 1.55
N LEU A 86 -13.17 0.90 0.50
CA LEU A 86 -14.11 1.99 0.17
C LEU A 86 -15.20 2.18 1.24
N LYS A 87 -15.72 1.09 1.82
CA LYS A 87 -16.65 1.15 2.97
C LYS A 87 -16.00 1.84 4.17
N LYS A 88 -14.74 1.51 4.47
CA LYS A 88 -14.00 2.15 5.56
C LYS A 88 -13.80 3.64 5.29
N LEU A 89 -13.39 4.03 4.08
CA LEU A 89 -13.27 5.45 3.70
C LEU A 89 -14.61 6.18 3.83
N LYS A 90 -15.70 5.58 3.35
CA LYS A 90 -17.06 6.13 3.48
C LYS A 90 -17.43 6.36 4.96
N SER A 91 -17.00 5.47 5.87
CA SER A 91 -17.32 5.57 7.30
C SER A 91 -16.70 6.77 8.03
N PHE A 92 -15.70 7.44 7.45
CA PHE A 92 -15.14 8.67 8.00
C PHE A 92 -16.03 9.90 7.77
N ILE A 93 -17.06 9.77 6.94
CA ILE A 93 -18.04 10.82 6.65
C ILE A 93 -19.30 10.47 7.42
N THR A 94 -19.55 11.20 8.51
CA THR A 94 -20.64 10.92 9.45
C THR A 94 -21.73 11.98 9.44
N ASP A 95 -21.49 13.08 8.76
CA ASP A 95 -22.34 14.27 8.70
C ASP A 95 -23.30 14.29 7.49
N GLU A 96 -23.08 13.39 6.53
CA GLU A 96 -23.93 13.29 5.33
C GLU A 96 -23.95 11.86 4.75
N GLU A 97 -24.97 11.54 3.97
CA GLU A 97 -25.05 10.28 3.24
C GLU A 97 -24.33 10.42 1.89
N ILE A 98 -23.26 9.64 1.69
CA ILE A 98 -22.48 9.66 0.46
C ILE A 98 -22.99 8.58 -0.50
N LYS A 99 -23.55 9.02 -1.64
CA LYS A 99 -24.09 8.16 -2.71
C LYS A 99 -23.22 8.09 -3.95
N SER A 100 -22.39 9.12 -4.16
CA SER A 100 -21.51 9.23 -5.34
C SER A 100 -20.06 9.26 -4.93
N ILE A 101 -19.19 8.70 -5.78
CA ILE A 101 -17.75 8.67 -5.56
C ILE A 101 -17.01 8.94 -6.87
N VAL A 102 -15.88 9.64 -6.78
CA VAL A 102 -14.87 9.68 -7.84
C VAL A 102 -13.67 8.85 -7.36
N ILE A 103 -13.26 7.87 -8.14
CA ILE A 103 -12.10 7.02 -7.82
C ILE A 103 -11.01 7.28 -8.86
N THR A 104 -9.79 7.54 -8.39
CA THR A 104 -8.66 7.69 -9.28
C THR A 104 -8.09 6.31 -9.66
N VAL A 105 -7.75 6.17 -10.94
CA VAL A 105 -7.18 4.94 -11.51
C VAL A 105 -5.96 5.27 -12.36
N PRO A 106 -4.97 4.37 -12.45
CA PRO A 106 -3.84 4.53 -13.35
C PRO A 106 -4.29 4.78 -14.80
N ALA A 107 -3.56 5.63 -15.53
CA ALA A 107 -3.89 5.94 -16.91
C ALA A 107 -3.90 4.70 -17.82
N LYS A 108 -3.01 3.72 -17.53
CA LYS A 108 -2.89 2.45 -18.26
C LYS A 108 -3.88 1.35 -17.84
N PHE A 109 -4.80 1.61 -16.90
CA PHE A 109 -5.79 0.61 -16.52
C PHE A 109 -6.61 0.17 -17.75
N THR A 110 -6.68 -1.14 -17.96
CA THR A 110 -7.52 -1.76 -18.97
C THR A 110 -9.00 -1.55 -18.68
N ILE A 111 -9.85 -1.81 -19.66
CA ILE A 111 -11.31 -1.76 -19.47
C ILE A 111 -11.72 -2.70 -18.33
N ASN A 112 -11.20 -3.93 -18.29
CA ASN A 112 -11.52 -4.88 -17.22
C ASN A 112 -11.16 -4.36 -15.82
N GLN A 113 -10.01 -3.69 -15.68
CA GLN A 113 -9.59 -3.09 -14.39
C GLN A 113 -10.48 -1.91 -13.99
N LYS A 114 -10.88 -1.08 -14.95
CA LYS A 114 -11.83 0.03 -14.73
C LYS A 114 -13.21 -0.48 -14.31
N ASP A 115 -13.72 -1.49 -15.01
CA ASP A 115 -15.01 -2.12 -14.68
C ASP A 115 -14.99 -2.79 -13.32
N ALA A 116 -13.88 -3.46 -12.96
CA ALA A 116 -13.67 -4.05 -11.65
C ALA A 116 -13.65 -2.99 -10.54
N THR A 117 -13.02 -1.83 -10.78
CA THR A 117 -13.03 -0.70 -9.85
C THR A 117 -14.45 -0.17 -9.64
N SER A 118 -15.22 -0.03 -10.72
CA SER A 118 -16.63 0.39 -10.64
C SER A 118 -17.51 -0.64 -9.92
N ARG A 119 -17.24 -1.95 -10.09
CA ARG A 119 -17.92 -3.01 -9.32
C ARG A 119 -17.59 -2.93 -7.83
N ALA A 120 -16.31 -2.66 -7.47
CA ALA A 120 -15.92 -2.47 -6.08
C ALA A 120 -16.67 -1.29 -5.42
N ALA A 121 -16.87 -0.18 -6.14
CA ALA A 121 -17.67 0.95 -5.66
C ALA A 121 -19.13 0.55 -5.41
N LYS A 122 -19.75 -0.21 -6.31
CA LYS A 122 -21.11 -0.73 -6.11
C LYS A 122 -21.22 -1.66 -4.90
N LEU A 123 -20.26 -2.58 -4.73
CA LEU A 123 -20.19 -3.46 -3.55
C LEU A 123 -20.01 -2.67 -2.24
N ALA A 124 -19.38 -1.50 -2.31
CA ALA A 124 -19.26 -0.58 -1.17
C ALA A 124 -20.54 0.27 -0.92
N GLY A 125 -21.56 0.12 -1.76
CA GLY A 125 -22.85 0.81 -1.59
C GLY A 125 -22.85 2.24 -2.12
N PHE A 126 -22.07 2.54 -3.17
CA PHE A 126 -22.19 3.77 -3.94
C PHE A 126 -23.15 3.57 -5.10
N GLU A 127 -24.05 4.54 -5.32
CA GLU A 127 -25.02 4.54 -6.42
C GLU A 127 -24.35 4.98 -7.73
N HIS A 128 -23.42 5.95 -7.63
CA HIS A 128 -22.71 6.53 -8.76
C HIS A 128 -21.20 6.49 -8.53
N CYS A 129 -20.46 6.07 -9.56
CA CYS A 129 -19.01 6.02 -9.55
C CYS A 129 -18.46 6.60 -10.85
N GLU A 130 -17.66 7.65 -10.74
CA GLU A 130 -16.87 8.21 -11.83
C GLU A 130 -15.41 7.82 -11.66
N LEU A 131 -14.72 7.53 -12.76
CA LEU A 131 -13.31 7.21 -12.75
C LEU A 131 -12.51 8.36 -13.35
N LEU A 132 -11.48 8.81 -12.62
CA LEU A 132 -10.56 9.85 -13.05
C LEU A 132 -9.14 9.26 -13.17
N GLN A 133 -8.42 9.61 -14.22
CA GLN A 133 -7.03 9.16 -14.35
C GLN A 133 -6.14 9.83 -13.30
N GLU A 134 -5.30 9.05 -12.60
CA GLU A 134 -4.41 9.53 -11.53
C GLU A 134 -3.53 10.70 -11.95
N PRO A 135 -2.88 10.72 -13.14
CA PRO A 135 -2.07 11.87 -13.55
C PRO A 135 -2.89 13.16 -13.75
N ILE A 136 -4.15 13.04 -14.18
CA ILE A 136 -5.04 14.21 -14.29
C ILE A 136 -5.39 14.72 -12.88
N ALA A 137 -5.78 13.82 -11.98
CA ALA A 137 -6.10 14.18 -10.60
C ALA A 137 -4.90 14.85 -9.88
N ALA A 138 -3.70 14.28 -10.05
CA ALA A 138 -2.47 14.84 -9.50
C ALA A 138 -2.19 16.24 -10.06
N SER A 139 -2.33 16.44 -11.37
CA SER A 139 -2.13 17.75 -12.00
C SER A 139 -3.11 18.80 -11.47
N MET A 140 -4.38 18.44 -11.30
CA MET A 140 -5.39 19.32 -10.72
C MET A 140 -5.05 19.69 -9.27
N ALA A 141 -4.58 18.73 -8.47
CA ALA A 141 -4.16 18.96 -7.09
C ALA A 141 -2.97 19.91 -6.97
N TYR A 142 -2.08 19.91 -7.96
CA TYR A 142 -0.97 20.86 -8.05
C TYR A 142 -1.33 22.21 -8.73
N GLY A 143 -2.62 22.44 -8.97
CA GLY A 143 -3.13 23.71 -9.47
C GLY A 143 -3.09 23.86 -10.98
N LEU A 144 -2.88 22.78 -11.72
CA LEU A 144 -3.08 22.79 -13.17
C LEU A 144 -4.58 22.66 -13.45
N ASP A 145 -5.20 23.71 -13.91
CA ASP A 145 -6.62 23.78 -14.22
C ASP A 145 -6.88 24.27 -15.66
N SER A 146 -8.14 24.42 -16.02
CA SER A 146 -8.56 24.90 -17.32
C SER A 146 -8.18 26.36 -17.63
N THR A 147 -7.67 27.09 -16.65
CA THR A 147 -7.19 28.49 -16.84
C THR A 147 -5.71 28.57 -17.19
N ASN A 148 -4.99 27.46 -17.05
CA ASN A 148 -3.59 27.38 -17.41
C ASN A 148 -3.40 27.47 -18.93
N LYS A 149 -2.25 27.98 -19.32
CA LYS A 149 -1.88 28.10 -20.74
C LYS A 149 -1.76 26.71 -21.36
N ASP A 150 -2.14 26.63 -22.63
CA ASP A 150 -1.89 25.47 -23.46
C ASP A 150 -0.43 25.03 -23.39
N GLY A 151 -0.21 23.72 -23.36
CA GLY A 151 1.14 23.19 -23.26
C GLY A 151 1.21 21.71 -22.97
N LEU A 152 2.43 21.22 -22.85
CA LEU A 152 2.75 19.85 -22.46
C LEU A 152 3.28 19.83 -21.03
N TRP A 153 2.80 18.87 -20.26
CA TRP A 153 3.14 18.69 -18.85
C TRP A 153 3.54 17.25 -18.61
N LEU A 154 4.63 17.05 -17.86
CA LEU A 154 5.05 15.73 -17.43
C LEU A 154 4.65 15.54 -15.96
N VAL A 155 3.82 14.53 -15.71
CA VAL A 155 3.49 14.07 -14.35
C VAL A 155 4.33 12.86 -14.05
N PHE A 156 5.06 12.92 -12.94
CA PHE A 156 5.93 11.88 -12.44
C PHE A 156 5.35 11.38 -11.11
N ASP A 157 4.77 10.19 -11.12
CA ASP A 157 4.17 9.54 -9.95
C ASP A 157 5.01 8.33 -9.53
N PHE A 158 5.74 8.48 -8.42
CA PHE A 158 6.52 7.41 -7.82
C PHE A 158 5.82 6.96 -6.53
N GLY A 159 4.94 5.96 -6.68
CA GLY A 159 4.12 5.42 -5.60
C GLY A 159 4.85 4.42 -4.70
N GLY A 160 4.11 3.79 -3.78
CA GLY A 160 4.65 2.77 -2.89
C GLY A 160 5.07 1.48 -3.59
N GLY A 161 4.45 1.16 -4.72
CA GLY A 161 4.71 -0.10 -5.44
C GLY A 161 4.63 0.01 -6.95
N THR A 162 4.34 1.19 -7.50
CA THR A 162 4.26 1.47 -8.93
C THR A 162 4.94 2.80 -9.22
N PHE A 163 5.45 2.91 -10.43
CA PHE A 163 5.96 4.14 -11.01
C PHE A 163 5.21 4.43 -12.30
N ASP A 164 4.70 5.63 -12.46
CA ASP A 164 4.02 6.12 -13.63
C ASP A 164 4.56 7.49 -14.04
N ALA A 165 4.89 7.65 -15.31
CA ALA A 165 5.19 8.92 -15.93
C ALA A 165 4.17 9.18 -17.04
N ALA A 166 3.43 10.29 -16.96
CA ALA A 166 2.38 10.64 -17.90
C ALA A 166 2.64 11.98 -18.57
N LEU A 167 2.57 12.01 -19.89
CA LEU A 167 2.59 13.24 -20.69
C LEU A 167 1.15 13.74 -20.86
N LEU A 168 0.89 14.91 -20.30
CA LEU A 168 -0.39 15.60 -20.41
C LEU A 168 -0.30 16.72 -21.44
N LYS A 169 -1.33 16.88 -22.26
CA LYS A 169 -1.56 18.07 -23.09
C LYS A 169 -2.72 18.86 -22.49
N VAL A 170 -2.51 20.16 -22.31
CA VAL A 170 -3.59 21.12 -22.05
C VAL A 170 -3.80 21.90 -23.33
N GLU A 171 -5.01 21.93 -23.84
CA GLU A 171 -5.42 22.64 -25.05
C GLU A 171 -6.88 23.08 -24.90
N ASP A 172 -7.15 24.35 -25.11
CA ASP A 172 -8.49 24.95 -24.96
C ASP A 172 -9.17 24.61 -23.62
N GLY A 173 -8.42 24.55 -22.52
CA GLY A 173 -8.92 24.21 -21.19
C GLY A 173 -9.23 22.71 -20.99
N ILE A 174 -8.88 21.84 -21.94
CA ILE A 174 -9.07 20.39 -21.85
C ILE A 174 -7.72 19.74 -21.53
N MET A 175 -7.68 18.96 -20.46
CA MET A 175 -6.52 18.13 -20.12
C MET A 175 -6.69 16.72 -20.69
N LYS A 176 -5.67 16.24 -21.38
CA LYS A 176 -5.66 14.93 -22.01
C LYS A 176 -4.32 14.23 -21.77
N VAL A 177 -4.37 12.98 -21.35
CA VAL A 177 -3.19 12.10 -21.32
C VAL A 177 -2.85 11.74 -22.76
N ILE A 178 -1.63 12.11 -23.20
CA ILE A 178 -1.14 11.85 -24.55
C ILE A 178 -0.39 10.53 -24.58
N ASP A 179 0.45 10.31 -23.58
CA ASP A 179 1.27 9.11 -23.49
C ASP A 179 1.57 8.79 -22.01
N THR A 180 1.82 7.52 -21.73
CA THR A 180 2.20 7.06 -20.39
C THR A 180 3.22 5.96 -20.50
N GLU A 181 4.26 6.05 -19.65
CA GLU A 181 5.22 5.00 -19.38
C GLU A 181 5.29 4.73 -17.89
N GLY A 182 5.68 3.52 -17.49
CA GLY A 182 5.76 3.18 -16.07
C GLY A 182 6.12 1.73 -15.83
N ASP A 183 6.31 1.42 -14.55
CA ASP A 183 6.61 0.08 -14.05
C ASP A 183 5.68 -0.25 -12.87
N ASN A 184 4.86 -1.28 -13.03
CA ASN A 184 3.91 -1.74 -12.01
C ASN A 184 4.57 -2.48 -10.84
N TYR A 185 5.90 -2.64 -10.87
CA TYR A 185 6.67 -3.35 -9.85
C TYR A 185 7.79 -2.49 -9.24
N LEU A 186 7.92 -1.23 -9.65
CA LEU A 186 8.88 -0.27 -9.13
C LEU A 186 8.19 0.76 -8.24
N GLY A 187 8.68 0.96 -7.02
CA GLY A 187 8.13 1.93 -6.08
C GLY A 187 8.86 1.94 -4.76
N GLY A 188 8.35 2.67 -3.79
CA GLY A 188 8.94 2.87 -2.47
C GLY A 188 9.31 1.56 -1.76
N LYS A 189 8.51 0.49 -1.95
CA LYS A 189 8.83 -0.81 -1.34
C LYS A 189 10.10 -1.45 -1.90
N ASN A 190 10.50 -1.14 -3.12
CA ASN A 190 11.78 -1.63 -3.67
C ASN A 190 12.95 -0.95 -2.95
N ILE A 191 12.79 0.33 -2.59
CA ILE A 191 13.76 1.04 -1.74
C ILE A 191 13.80 0.40 -0.35
N ASP A 192 12.64 0.06 0.24
CA ASP A 192 12.59 -0.59 1.55
C ASP A 192 13.37 -1.91 1.55
N TYR A 193 13.17 -2.76 0.54
CA TYR A 193 13.92 -4.00 0.43
C TYR A 193 15.39 -3.80 0.10
N ALA A 194 15.77 -2.76 -0.64
CA ALA A 194 17.19 -2.42 -0.83
C ALA A 194 17.84 -2.00 0.49
N ILE A 195 17.14 -1.23 1.34
CA ILE A 195 17.61 -0.91 2.69
C ILE A 195 17.78 -2.18 3.53
N VAL A 196 16.82 -3.12 3.46
CA VAL A 196 16.92 -4.40 4.16
C VAL A 196 18.15 -5.19 3.71
N ASP A 197 18.31 -5.35 2.39
CA ASP A 197 19.33 -6.24 1.82
C ASP A 197 20.75 -5.65 1.88
N GLU A 198 20.88 -4.34 1.72
CA GLU A 198 22.18 -3.67 1.58
C GLU A 198 22.66 -2.99 2.87
N ILE A 199 21.75 -2.73 3.82
CA ILE A 199 22.07 -2.04 5.08
C ILE A 199 21.73 -2.90 6.28
N LEU A 200 20.46 -3.25 6.51
CA LEU A 200 20.05 -3.90 7.77
C LEU A 200 20.59 -5.33 7.92
N ILE A 201 20.50 -6.16 6.88
CA ILE A 201 21.03 -7.53 6.95
C ILE A 201 22.56 -7.55 7.12
N PRO A 202 23.36 -6.77 6.37
CA PRO A 202 24.80 -6.68 6.59
C PRO A 202 25.18 -6.19 7.98
N ASP A 203 24.48 -5.20 8.53
CA ASP A 203 24.70 -4.71 9.90
C ASP A 203 24.40 -5.80 10.93
N LEU A 204 23.21 -6.42 10.87
CA LEU A 204 22.84 -7.53 11.74
C LEU A 204 23.81 -8.71 11.66
N LYS A 205 24.29 -9.04 10.45
CA LYS A 205 25.31 -10.08 10.26
C LYS A 205 26.65 -9.75 10.91
N SER A 206 26.97 -8.47 11.09
CA SER A 206 28.19 -8.05 11.77
C SER A 206 28.09 -8.19 13.30
N LYS A 207 26.88 -8.15 13.86
CA LYS A 207 26.57 -8.16 15.29
C LYS A 207 26.11 -9.54 15.79
N PHE A 208 25.39 -10.29 14.96
CA PHE A 208 24.70 -11.54 15.32
C PHE A 208 25.05 -12.69 14.37
N LYS A 209 24.94 -13.92 14.86
CA LYS A 209 25.10 -15.14 14.06
C LYS A 209 23.78 -15.53 13.40
N ILE A 210 23.50 -14.93 12.24
CA ILE A 210 22.21 -15.07 11.54
C ILE A 210 22.27 -15.93 10.28
N ASP A 211 23.31 -16.74 10.11
CA ASP A 211 23.51 -17.51 8.86
C ASP A 211 22.32 -18.44 8.55
N SER A 212 21.64 -19.00 9.56
CA SER A 212 20.43 -19.82 9.37
C SER A 212 19.25 -19.04 8.80
N PHE A 213 19.22 -17.72 8.96
CA PHE A 213 18.15 -16.82 8.44
C PHE A 213 18.41 -16.37 7.00
N LEU A 214 19.61 -16.58 6.48
CA LEU A 214 20.02 -16.05 5.16
C LEU A 214 19.76 -17.00 3.99
N SER A 215 18.93 -18.04 4.19
CA SER A 215 18.60 -18.99 3.13
C SER A 215 17.16 -19.50 3.20
N GLY A 216 16.65 -19.95 2.05
CA GLY A 216 15.32 -20.56 1.92
C GLY A 216 14.17 -19.67 2.39
N SER A 217 13.14 -20.29 2.96
CA SER A 217 11.95 -19.57 3.45
C SER A 217 12.23 -18.68 4.66
N LYS A 218 13.26 -18.98 5.44
CA LYS A 218 13.65 -18.12 6.58
C LYS A 218 14.09 -16.74 6.12
N LEU A 219 14.85 -16.64 5.04
CA LEU A 219 15.26 -15.36 4.46
C LEU A 219 14.06 -14.50 4.07
N GLU A 220 13.05 -15.12 3.45
CA GLU A 220 11.83 -14.39 3.07
C GLU A 220 11.09 -13.83 4.30
N TYR A 221 10.89 -14.64 5.36
CA TYR A 221 10.29 -14.18 6.60
C TYR A 221 11.12 -13.08 7.28
N PHE A 222 12.44 -13.23 7.28
CA PHE A 222 13.35 -12.26 7.89
C PHE A 222 13.31 -10.91 7.14
N ARG A 223 13.43 -10.93 5.81
CA ARG A 223 13.31 -9.75 4.96
C ARG A 223 11.94 -9.06 5.13
N ASN A 224 10.87 -9.85 5.19
CA ASN A 224 9.52 -9.32 5.37
C ASN A 224 9.33 -8.67 6.75
N ALA A 225 9.95 -9.20 7.81
CA ALA A 225 9.93 -8.60 9.14
C ALA A 225 10.73 -7.30 9.20
N LEU A 226 11.91 -7.27 8.60
CA LEU A 226 12.78 -6.09 8.54
C LEU A 226 12.21 -4.96 7.66
N LYS A 227 11.40 -5.31 6.64
CA LYS A 227 10.87 -4.35 5.67
C LYS A 227 10.11 -3.19 6.32
N ASP A 228 9.35 -3.45 7.38
CA ASP A 228 8.54 -2.41 8.02
C ASP A 228 9.42 -1.41 8.80
N PHE A 229 10.56 -1.86 9.33
CA PHE A 229 11.58 -0.99 9.95
C PHE A 229 12.31 -0.14 8.89
N ALA A 230 12.62 -0.74 7.75
CA ALA A 230 13.23 -0.03 6.63
C ALA A 230 12.29 1.05 6.07
N GLU A 231 10.98 0.77 5.97
CA GLU A 231 9.99 1.76 5.54
C GLU A 231 9.87 2.92 6.51
N ASP A 232 9.81 2.65 7.82
CA ASP A 232 9.79 3.67 8.85
C ASP A 232 11.03 4.56 8.77
N ALA A 233 12.23 3.96 8.62
CA ALA A 233 13.48 4.68 8.45
C ALA A 233 13.50 5.53 7.18
N LYS A 234 13.08 4.97 6.04
CA LYS A 234 12.96 5.72 4.77
C LYS A 234 12.05 6.94 4.91
N ILE A 235 10.90 6.78 5.59
CA ILE A 235 9.95 7.87 5.82
C ILE A 235 10.60 8.94 6.72
N ALA A 236 11.24 8.54 7.82
CA ALA A 236 11.91 9.46 8.74
C ALA A 236 13.01 10.26 8.04
N LEU A 237 13.82 9.62 7.20
CA LEU A 237 14.89 10.24 6.41
C LEU A 237 14.40 11.23 5.35
N SER A 238 13.10 11.25 5.03
CA SER A 238 12.52 12.30 4.18
C SER A 238 12.47 13.67 4.90
N PHE A 239 12.58 13.68 6.22
CA PHE A 239 12.48 14.87 7.07
C PHE A 239 13.72 15.11 7.95
N ALA A 240 14.64 14.14 8.01
CA ALA A 240 15.84 14.19 8.82
C ALA A 240 17.07 13.69 8.05
N SER A 241 18.27 14.10 8.48
CA SER A 241 19.55 13.65 7.89
C SER A 241 20.02 12.29 8.45
N SER A 242 19.44 11.85 9.55
CA SER A 242 19.72 10.56 10.20
C SER A 242 18.50 10.07 10.97
N THR A 243 18.40 8.78 11.18
CA THR A 243 17.36 8.14 12.00
C THR A 243 17.91 6.86 12.60
N ASP A 244 17.48 6.53 13.82
CA ASP A 244 17.74 5.25 14.44
C ASP A 244 16.67 4.23 14.00
N VAL A 245 17.06 2.98 13.86
CA VAL A 245 16.17 1.87 13.52
C VAL A 245 16.12 0.93 14.72
N LEU A 246 15.10 1.09 15.56
CA LEU A 246 15.00 0.40 16.84
C LEU A 246 13.92 -0.68 16.80
N SER A 247 14.25 -1.88 17.29
CA SER A 247 13.27 -2.92 17.59
C SER A 247 12.87 -2.90 19.08
N GLN A 248 11.72 -3.52 19.36
CA GLN A 248 11.32 -3.78 20.73
C GLN A 248 11.83 -5.15 21.18
N LEU A 249 11.96 -5.34 22.50
CA LEU A 249 12.31 -6.63 23.11
C LEU A 249 11.35 -7.72 22.60
N ASN A 250 11.91 -8.84 22.19
CA ASN A 250 11.19 -9.97 21.59
C ASN A 250 10.52 -9.67 20.24
N ASP A 251 10.90 -8.65 19.49
CA ASP A 251 10.42 -8.50 18.09
C ASP A 251 11.01 -9.59 17.20
N PHE A 252 12.27 -9.90 17.35
CA PHE A 252 12.99 -10.91 16.57
C PHE A 252 13.24 -12.19 17.40
N PRO A 253 13.53 -13.32 16.73
CA PRO A 253 13.99 -14.54 17.41
C PRO A 253 15.45 -14.40 17.87
N GLU A 254 15.91 -15.40 18.62
CA GLU A 254 17.33 -15.57 18.92
C GLU A 254 18.11 -15.95 17.65
N ASP A 255 19.36 -15.55 17.59
CA ASP A 255 20.32 -15.91 16.55
C ASP A 255 20.79 -17.37 16.68
N ASP A 256 21.76 -17.81 15.87
CA ASP A 256 22.26 -19.20 15.87
C ASP A 256 23.08 -19.54 17.14
N GLU A 257 23.42 -18.56 17.97
CA GLU A 257 24.16 -18.72 19.26
C GLU A 257 23.25 -18.47 20.47
N GLY A 258 21.96 -18.18 20.27
CA GLY A 258 20.98 -17.96 21.35
C GLY A 258 20.96 -16.53 21.88
N THR A 259 21.47 -15.56 21.11
CA THR A 259 21.38 -14.14 21.42
C THR A 259 20.17 -13.54 20.73
N GLU A 260 19.35 -12.78 21.44
CA GLU A 260 18.21 -12.09 20.84
C GLU A 260 18.68 -11.10 19.77
N ILE A 261 18.11 -11.20 18.58
CA ILE A 261 18.38 -10.25 17.50
C ILE A 261 17.63 -8.96 17.79
N GLU A 262 18.32 -7.84 17.74
CA GLU A 262 17.73 -6.50 17.93
C GLU A 262 18.32 -5.50 16.94
N LEU A 263 17.52 -4.51 16.60
CA LEU A 263 17.92 -3.33 15.84
C LEU A 263 18.18 -2.19 16.82
N ASP A 264 19.34 -1.56 16.72
CA ASP A 264 19.84 -0.49 17.59
C ASP A 264 20.55 0.64 16.80
#